data_48a14a269ed4ed57aea50b67f2013f54
#
_entry.id   48a14a269ed4ed57aea50b67f2013f54
#
_cell.length_a   1.000
_cell.length_b   1.000
_cell.length_c   1.000
_cell.angle_alpha   90.00
_cell.angle_beta   90.00
_cell.angle_gamma   90.00
#
_symmetry.space_group_name_H-M   'P 1'
#
loop_
_entity.id
_entity.type
_entity.pdbx_description
1 polymer ?
#
loop_
_entity_poly.entity_id
_entity_poly.type
_entity_poly.pdbx_seq_one_letter_code
_entity_poly.pdbx_strand_id
1 'polypeptide(L)'
;CFIAINTVLVVISAIGIARRPRGGAPTDLDRAGNSPITPKVPVIVPAYNEEATIASSVRALLQLRYQHFEVIVVNDGSKDDTLAVLQREFRLQPFPEAYRVQIKSQPVRGSYRSLTHPNLRVIDKENGGGKADAINAGINSARHPIIYAGDADSVLDPHSLEHVVRPFLEDPTTVACGGTVRIINGCTVRGGVLEKVGLPRNPLALVQ
;
A
#
# COMPACT_ATOMS: atom_id res chain seq x y z
N CYS A 1 -32.63 25.44 -5.33
CA CYS A 1 -31.98 24.40 -6.16
C CYS A 1 -30.84 23.66 -5.46
N PHE A 2 -29.83 24.36 -4.90
CA PHE A 2 -28.61 23.72 -4.32
C PHE A 2 -28.93 22.73 -3.17
N ILE A 3 -29.81 23.12 -2.23
CA ILE A 3 -30.23 22.27 -1.11
C ILE A 3 -30.94 21.01 -1.60
N ALA A 4 -31.83 21.13 -2.57
CA ALA A 4 -32.57 19.99 -3.12
C ALA A 4 -31.65 18.97 -3.79
N ILE A 5 -30.65 19.44 -4.55
CA ILE A 5 -29.67 18.57 -5.22
C ILE A 5 -28.84 17.81 -4.17
N ASN A 6 -28.34 18.51 -3.14
CA ASN A 6 -27.57 17.87 -2.07
C ASN A 6 -28.40 16.85 -1.29
N THR A 7 -29.67 17.17 -0.99
CA THR A 7 -30.56 16.22 -0.31
C THR A 7 -30.78 14.96 -1.14
N VAL A 8 -30.98 15.10 -2.45
CA VAL A 8 -31.13 13.95 -3.38
C VAL A 8 -29.84 13.12 -3.40
N LEU A 9 -28.66 13.75 -3.48
CA LEU A 9 -27.37 13.05 -3.46
C LEU A 9 -27.15 12.29 -2.14
N VAL A 10 -27.49 12.88 -1.01
CA VAL A 10 -27.42 12.22 0.31
C VAL A 10 -28.35 11.02 0.37
N VAL A 11 -29.58 11.14 -0.12
CA VAL A 11 -30.55 10.02 -0.15
C VAL A 11 -30.06 8.90 -1.07
N ILE A 12 -29.56 9.23 -2.27
CA ILE A 12 -29.00 8.23 -3.19
C ILE A 12 -27.78 7.52 -2.55
N SER A 13 -26.90 8.27 -1.92
CA SER A 13 -25.74 7.72 -1.19
C SER A 13 -26.16 6.80 -0.06
N ALA A 14 -27.15 7.21 0.73
CA ALA A 14 -27.69 6.41 1.84
C ALA A 14 -28.32 5.10 1.32
N ILE A 15 -29.09 5.16 0.24
CA ILE A 15 -29.65 3.97 -0.42
C ILE A 15 -28.54 3.07 -0.96
N GLY A 16 -27.52 3.65 -1.59
CA GLY A 16 -26.35 2.92 -2.09
C GLY A 16 -25.59 2.19 -0.98
N ILE A 17 -25.39 2.83 0.17
CA ILE A 17 -24.76 2.23 1.35
C ILE A 17 -25.65 1.12 1.94
N ALA A 18 -26.95 1.34 2.04
CA ALA A 18 -27.89 0.35 2.58
C ALA A 18 -28.03 -0.90 1.69
N ARG A 19 -27.85 -0.75 0.38
CA ARG A 19 -27.91 -1.84 -0.61
C ARG A 19 -26.57 -2.53 -0.85
N ARG A 20 -25.46 -2.02 -0.27
CA ARG A 20 -24.18 -2.75 -0.36
C ARG A 20 -24.33 -4.10 0.31
N PRO A 21 -24.06 -5.22 -0.39
CA PRO A 21 -23.98 -6.51 0.25
C PRO A 21 -22.96 -6.41 1.37
N ARG A 22 -23.37 -6.69 2.60
CA ARG A 22 -22.43 -6.85 3.71
C ARG A 22 -21.52 -7.99 3.31
N GLY A 23 -20.24 -7.70 3.19
CA GLY A 23 -19.23 -8.59 2.64
C GLY A 23 -19.40 -10.04 3.10
N GLY A 24 -19.13 -10.97 2.20
CA GLY A 24 -19.23 -12.39 2.43
C GLY A 24 -18.50 -12.85 3.69
N ALA A 25 -18.92 -13.97 4.23
CA ALA A 25 -18.42 -14.51 5.49
C ALA A 25 -16.88 -14.65 5.50
N PRO A 26 -16.22 -14.41 6.65
CA PRO A 26 -14.76 -14.48 6.80
C PRO A 26 -14.12 -15.80 6.36
N THR A 27 -14.90 -16.89 6.35
CA THR A 27 -14.48 -18.25 5.98
C THR A 27 -14.08 -18.43 4.52
N ASP A 28 -14.56 -17.57 3.60
CA ASP A 28 -14.20 -17.66 2.20
C ASP A 28 -12.90 -16.89 1.88
N LEU A 29 -12.54 -15.89 2.67
CA LEU A 29 -11.34 -15.09 2.50
C LEU A 29 -10.07 -15.90 2.80
N ASP A 30 -10.07 -16.67 3.88
CA ASP A 30 -8.94 -17.54 4.26
C ASP A 30 -8.62 -18.61 3.20
N ARG A 31 -9.64 -19.07 2.48
CA ARG A 31 -9.46 -20.04 1.39
C ARG A 31 -8.95 -19.41 0.10
N ALA A 32 -9.41 -18.20 -0.22
CA ALA A 32 -8.97 -17.47 -1.42
C ALA A 32 -7.51 -17.02 -1.30
N GLY A 33 -7.09 -16.52 -0.13
CA GLY A 33 -5.74 -16.04 0.13
C GLY A 33 -4.65 -17.14 0.16
N ASN A 34 -5.03 -18.39 0.43
CA ASN A 34 -4.12 -19.53 0.55
C ASN A 34 -4.16 -20.49 -0.65
N SER A 35 -4.78 -20.10 -1.75
CA SER A 35 -4.81 -20.93 -2.97
C SER A 35 -3.49 -20.81 -3.75
N PRO A 36 -2.94 -21.91 -4.32
CA PRO A 36 -1.77 -21.84 -5.19
C PRO A 36 -2.00 -21.02 -6.47
N ILE A 37 -3.24 -20.65 -6.77
CA ILE A 37 -3.63 -19.81 -7.92
C ILE A 37 -3.60 -18.30 -7.54
N THR A 38 -3.35 -17.99 -6.27
CA THR A 38 -3.34 -16.59 -5.78
C THR A 38 -2.21 -15.80 -6.43
N PRO A 39 -2.49 -14.69 -7.14
CA PRO A 39 -1.46 -13.92 -7.84
C PRO A 39 -0.49 -13.28 -6.85
N LYS A 40 0.77 -13.20 -7.22
CA LYS A 40 1.75 -12.44 -6.44
C LYS A 40 1.53 -10.95 -6.66
N VAL A 41 1.54 -10.18 -5.56
CA VAL A 41 1.28 -8.74 -5.56
C VAL A 41 2.50 -7.96 -5.08
N PRO A 42 3.19 -7.22 -5.95
CA PRO A 42 4.14 -6.20 -5.55
C PRO A 42 3.43 -5.02 -4.87
N VAL A 43 3.83 -4.71 -3.65
CA VAL A 43 3.39 -3.55 -2.87
C VAL A 43 4.44 -2.45 -3.07
N ILE A 44 4.14 -1.47 -3.91
CA ILE A 44 5.05 -0.37 -4.25
C ILE A 44 4.81 0.79 -3.30
N VAL A 45 5.86 1.21 -2.61
CA VAL A 45 5.82 2.26 -1.59
C VAL A 45 6.87 3.32 -1.89
N PRO A 46 6.47 4.46 -2.43
CA PRO A 46 7.38 5.59 -2.62
C PRO A 46 7.73 6.21 -1.26
N ALA A 47 9.00 6.56 -1.09
CA ALA A 47 9.53 7.21 0.11
C ALA A 47 10.42 8.39 -0.29
N TYR A 48 10.20 9.54 0.34
CA TYR A 48 11.02 10.73 0.17
C TYR A 48 11.12 11.51 1.47
N ASN A 49 12.31 11.56 2.07
CA ASN A 49 12.59 12.20 3.37
C ASN A 49 11.69 11.63 4.50
N GLU A 50 11.72 10.32 4.68
CA GLU A 50 10.89 9.58 5.64
C GLU A 50 11.74 8.88 6.72
N GLU A 51 12.93 9.38 7.05
CA GLU A 51 13.88 8.74 8.00
C GLU A 51 13.24 8.35 9.33
N ALA A 52 12.30 9.17 9.83
CA ALA A 52 11.65 8.95 11.13
C ALA A 52 10.59 7.84 11.11
N THR A 53 9.96 7.59 9.97
CA THR A 53 8.74 6.75 9.86
C THR A 53 8.94 5.51 9.02
N ILE A 54 9.85 5.54 8.05
CA ILE A 54 9.99 4.50 7.03
C ILE A 54 10.20 3.09 7.61
N ALA A 55 11.00 2.95 8.67
CA ALA A 55 11.24 1.64 9.28
C ALA A 55 9.98 1.02 9.89
N SER A 56 9.15 1.83 10.56
CA SER A 56 7.89 1.38 11.14
C SER A 56 6.87 1.04 10.08
N SER A 57 6.80 1.84 9.02
CA SER A 57 5.89 1.62 7.88
C SER A 57 6.22 0.33 7.13
N VAL A 58 7.49 0.09 6.83
CA VAL A 58 7.93 -1.16 6.17
C VAL A 58 7.66 -2.38 7.07
N ARG A 59 7.91 -2.29 8.38
CA ARG A 59 7.57 -3.38 9.30
C ARG A 59 6.07 -3.69 9.31
N ALA A 60 5.21 -2.66 9.24
CA ALA A 60 3.77 -2.84 9.15
C ALA A 60 3.36 -3.56 7.86
N LEU A 61 3.93 -3.15 6.73
CA LEU A 61 3.68 -3.77 5.43
C LEU A 61 4.13 -5.24 5.36
N LEU A 62 5.24 -5.57 6.03
CA LEU A 62 5.74 -6.94 6.10
C LEU A 62 4.86 -7.87 6.96
N GLN A 63 3.92 -7.32 7.75
CA GLN A 63 2.94 -8.08 8.55
C GLN A 63 1.62 -8.35 7.80
N LEU A 64 1.48 -7.94 6.55
CA LEU A 64 0.29 -8.23 5.74
C LEU A 64 0.05 -9.73 5.64
N ARG A 65 -1.20 -10.13 5.83
CA ARG A 65 -1.64 -11.52 5.74
C ARG A 65 -2.06 -11.83 4.31
N TYR A 66 -1.05 -12.06 3.48
CA TYR A 66 -1.24 -12.48 2.09
C TYR A 66 -0.06 -13.37 1.70
N GLN A 67 -0.33 -14.53 1.11
CA GLN A 67 0.70 -15.56 0.92
C GLN A 67 1.80 -15.14 -0.06
N HIS A 68 1.44 -14.46 -1.14
CA HIS A 68 2.34 -14.14 -2.24
C HIS A 68 2.42 -12.64 -2.48
N PHE A 69 3.20 -11.94 -1.68
CA PHE A 69 3.48 -10.52 -1.90
C PHE A 69 4.97 -10.21 -1.76
N GLU A 70 5.36 -9.08 -2.30
CA GLU A 70 6.66 -8.47 -2.06
C GLU A 70 6.48 -6.97 -1.81
N VAL A 71 7.29 -6.41 -0.94
CA VAL A 71 7.33 -4.97 -0.68
C VAL A 71 8.48 -4.37 -1.47
N ILE A 72 8.19 -3.38 -2.30
CA ILE A 72 9.16 -2.62 -3.09
C ILE A 72 9.15 -1.18 -2.60
N VAL A 73 10.09 -0.83 -1.75
CA VAL A 73 10.27 0.55 -1.31
C VAL A 73 11.08 1.28 -2.38
N VAL A 74 10.57 2.42 -2.84
CA VAL A 74 11.28 3.27 -3.81
C VAL A 74 11.72 4.54 -3.12
N ASN A 75 13.01 4.63 -2.81
CA ASN A 75 13.63 5.86 -2.30
C ASN A 75 13.80 6.84 -3.47
N ASP A 76 12.98 7.89 -3.49
CA ASP A 76 12.94 8.89 -4.55
C ASP A 76 13.98 10.00 -4.34
N GLY A 77 15.22 9.60 -4.17
CA GLY A 77 16.33 10.54 -3.99
C GLY A 77 16.23 11.35 -2.70
N SER A 78 15.90 10.73 -1.58
CA SER A 78 15.86 11.36 -0.27
C SER A 78 17.19 12.06 0.06
N LYS A 79 17.10 13.19 0.75
CA LYS A 79 18.23 14.00 1.19
C LYS A 79 18.59 13.76 2.66
N ASP A 80 17.72 13.08 3.38
CA ASP A 80 17.89 12.65 4.77
C ASP A 80 18.44 11.22 4.84
N ASP A 81 18.42 10.61 6.03
CA ASP A 81 18.95 9.28 6.27
C ASP A 81 17.96 8.13 5.92
N THR A 82 16.91 8.40 5.14
CA THR A 82 15.90 7.37 4.78
C THR A 82 16.52 6.09 4.25
N LEU A 83 17.46 6.18 3.29
CA LEU A 83 18.12 5.00 2.73
C LEU A 83 19.04 4.31 3.76
N ALA A 84 19.78 5.08 4.54
CA ALA A 84 20.67 4.55 5.57
C ALA A 84 19.89 3.81 6.68
N VAL A 85 18.72 4.36 7.07
CA VAL A 85 17.78 3.70 8.00
C VAL A 85 17.31 2.37 7.43
N LEU A 86 16.86 2.32 6.18
CA LEU A 86 16.43 1.09 5.52
C LEU A 86 17.56 0.06 5.47
N GLN A 87 18.77 0.47 5.09
CA GLN A 87 19.94 -0.41 5.01
C GLN A 87 20.27 -1.05 6.36
N ARG A 88 20.28 -0.25 7.42
CA ARG A 88 20.59 -0.70 8.78
C ARG A 88 19.50 -1.61 9.34
N GLU A 89 18.24 -1.20 9.28
CA GLU A 89 17.12 -1.88 9.93
C GLU A 89 16.77 -3.22 9.27
N PHE A 90 16.93 -3.31 7.95
CA PHE A 90 16.53 -4.49 7.17
C PHE A 90 17.74 -5.25 6.59
N ARG A 91 18.98 -4.90 7.00
CA ARG A 91 20.21 -5.52 6.51
C ARG A 91 20.24 -5.63 5.00
N LEU A 92 20.07 -4.49 4.34
CA LEU A 92 20.02 -4.46 2.89
C LEU A 92 21.40 -4.72 2.29
N GLN A 93 21.43 -5.56 1.25
CA GLN A 93 22.63 -5.76 0.42
C GLN A 93 22.37 -5.31 -1.01
N PRO A 94 23.36 -4.72 -1.70
CA PRO A 94 23.26 -4.43 -3.10
C PRO A 94 22.91 -5.69 -3.90
N PHE A 95 21.89 -5.58 -4.72
CA PHE A 95 21.45 -6.66 -5.59
C PHE A 95 21.12 -6.08 -6.96
N PRO A 96 22.12 -5.95 -7.86
CA PRO A 96 21.87 -5.42 -9.19
C PRO A 96 20.90 -6.32 -9.94
N GLU A 97 19.72 -5.81 -10.22
CA GLU A 97 18.72 -6.50 -11.04
C GLU A 97 18.57 -5.81 -12.38
N ALA A 98 18.51 -6.61 -13.44
CA ALA A 98 18.01 -6.12 -14.70
C ALA A 98 16.50 -5.85 -14.55
N TYR A 99 16.08 -4.63 -14.80
CA TYR A 99 14.66 -4.25 -14.82
C TYR A 99 14.29 -3.73 -16.21
N ARG A 100 13.04 -3.91 -16.56
CA ARG A 100 12.51 -3.53 -17.85
C ARG A 100 11.93 -2.12 -17.75
N VAL A 101 12.54 -1.14 -18.40
CA VAL A 101 11.98 0.21 -18.48
C VAL A 101 10.78 0.20 -19.43
N GLN A 102 9.58 0.04 -18.90
CA GLN A 102 8.32 0.08 -19.64
C GLN A 102 7.67 1.47 -19.55
N ILE A 103 7.84 2.12 -18.43
CA ILE A 103 7.28 3.43 -18.13
C ILE A 103 8.43 4.37 -17.80
N LYS A 104 8.35 5.61 -18.30
CA LYS A 104 9.39 6.62 -18.05
C LYS A 104 9.50 6.91 -16.55
N SER A 105 10.70 6.85 -16.02
CA SER A 105 11.08 7.26 -14.67
C SER A 105 12.50 7.81 -14.68
N GLN A 106 12.88 8.55 -13.64
CA GLN A 106 14.27 8.96 -13.45
C GLN A 106 15.19 7.75 -13.20
N PRO A 107 16.50 7.89 -13.46
CA PRO A 107 17.44 6.79 -13.35
C PRO A 107 17.48 6.14 -11.97
N VAL A 108 17.55 4.82 -11.94
CA VAL A 108 17.81 4.03 -10.74
C VAL A 108 19.30 4.03 -10.47
N ARG A 109 19.72 4.42 -9.27
CA ARG A 109 21.11 4.46 -8.79
C ARG A 109 21.54 3.12 -8.20
N GLY A 110 20.60 2.40 -7.58
CA GLY A 110 20.88 1.10 -6.99
C GLY A 110 19.63 0.33 -6.61
N SER A 111 19.76 -0.97 -6.53
CA SER A 111 18.73 -1.86 -6.00
C SER A 111 19.33 -2.75 -4.91
N TYR A 112 18.49 -3.05 -3.92
CA TYR A 112 18.88 -3.74 -2.70
C TYR A 112 17.86 -4.81 -2.35
N ARG A 113 18.32 -5.89 -1.72
CA ARG A 113 17.48 -6.91 -1.10
C ARG A 113 17.78 -7.03 0.38
N SER A 114 16.75 -7.30 1.16
CA SER A 114 16.90 -7.58 2.57
C SER A 114 17.38 -9.02 2.80
N LEU A 115 18.35 -9.18 3.70
CA LEU A 115 18.79 -10.50 4.16
C LEU A 115 17.85 -11.11 5.20
N THR A 116 17.11 -10.27 5.90
CA THR A 116 16.20 -10.70 6.98
C THR A 116 14.77 -10.91 6.51
N HIS A 117 14.37 -10.24 5.40
CA HIS A 117 13.03 -10.30 4.84
C HIS A 117 13.10 -10.55 3.33
N PRO A 118 13.01 -11.82 2.88
CA PRO A 118 13.19 -12.16 1.46
C PRO A 118 12.19 -11.49 0.51
N ASN A 119 11.05 -11.05 1.05
CA ASN A 119 10.00 -10.33 0.32
C ASN A 119 10.15 -8.80 0.36
N LEU A 120 11.30 -8.26 0.84
CA LEU A 120 11.58 -6.82 0.83
C LEU A 120 12.68 -6.50 -0.17
N ARG A 121 12.37 -5.57 -1.08
CA ARG A 121 13.32 -4.93 -1.98
C ARG A 121 13.29 -3.42 -1.81
N VAL A 122 14.42 -2.78 -2.01
CA VAL A 122 14.53 -1.32 -2.00
C VAL A 122 15.20 -0.86 -3.29
N ILE A 123 14.65 0.17 -3.90
CA ILE A 123 15.17 0.82 -5.10
C ILE A 123 15.56 2.24 -4.70
N ASP A 124 16.79 2.61 -4.96
CA ASP A 124 17.27 3.99 -4.83
C ASP A 124 17.38 4.62 -6.20
N LYS A 125 16.74 5.77 -6.40
CA LYS A 125 16.70 6.47 -7.68
C LYS A 125 16.95 7.96 -7.54
N GLU A 126 17.20 8.63 -8.63
CA GLU A 126 17.21 10.09 -8.68
C GLU A 126 15.81 10.65 -8.47
N ASN A 127 15.72 11.78 -7.75
CA ASN A 127 14.44 12.41 -7.48
C ASN A 127 13.75 12.83 -8.78
N GLY A 128 12.52 12.39 -8.96
CA GLY A 128 11.69 12.69 -10.13
C GLY A 128 10.76 13.90 -9.95
N GLY A 129 10.79 14.52 -8.77
CA GLY A 129 9.91 15.64 -8.45
C GLY A 129 8.46 15.24 -8.16
N GLY A 130 8.19 13.95 -7.91
CA GLY A 130 6.85 13.53 -7.53
C GLY A 130 6.67 12.02 -7.37
N LYS A 131 5.69 11.67 -6.55
CA LYS A 131 5.30 10.29 -6.21
C LYS A 131 5.08 9.40 -7.44
N ALA A 132 4.50 9.93 -8.51
CA ALA A 132 4.21 9.16 -9.71
C ALA A 132 5.47 8.59 -10.37
N ASP A 133 6.56 9.35 -10.39
CA ASP A 133 7.83 8.88 -10.96
C ASP A 133 8.45 7.75 -10.13
N ALA A 134 8.34 7.82 -8.80
CA ALA A 134 8.77 6.76 -7.90
C ALA A 134 7.92 5.48 -8.10
N ILE A 135 6.60 5.63 -8.24
CA ILE A 135 5.71 4.49 -8.54
C ILE A 135 6.09 3.86 -9.89
N ASN A 136 6.38 4.67 -10.93
CA ASN A 136 6.81 4.18 -12.24
C ASN A 136 8.09 3.33 -12.14
N ALA A 137 9.07 3.76 -11.35
CA ALA A 137 10.28 2.97 -11.11
C ALA A 137 9.97 1.64 -10.40
N GLY A 138 9.04 1.66 -9.44
CA GLY A 138 8.53 0.46 -8.78
C GLY A 138 7.84 -0.51 -9.76
N ILE A 139 6.99 0.00 -10.65
CA ILE A 139 6.31 -0.77 -11.70
C ILE A 139 7.33 -1.42 -12.65
N ASN A 140 8.33 -0.65 -13.09
CA ASN A 140 9.40 -1.17 -13.96
C ASN A 140 10.18 -2.33 -13.31
N SER A 141 10.24 -2.37 -11.98
CA SER A 141 10.92 -3.42 -11.22
C SER A 141 9.97 -4.57 -10.80
N ALA A 142 8.67 -4.35 -10.89
CA ALA A 142 7.67 -5.37 -10.59
C ALA A 142 7.64 -6.45 -11.68
N ARG A 143 7.42 -7.71 -11.25
CA ARG A 143 7.41 -8.87 -12.17
C ARG A 143 6.03 -9.48 -12.37
N HIS A 144 5.02 -8.90 -11.73
CA HIS A 144 3.66 -9.44 -11.69
C HIS A 144 2.66 -8.41 -12.21
N PRO A 145 1.56 -8.85 -12.85
CA PRO A 145 0.63 -7.96 -13.52
C PRO A 145 -0.25 -7.14 -12.58
N ILE A 146 -0.54 -7.67 -11.39
CA ILE A 146 -1.32 -6.95 -10.38
C ILE A 146 -0.33 -6.27 -9.44
N ILE A 147 -0.44 -4.97 -9.29
CA ILE A 147 0.38 -4.16 -8.39
C ILE A 147 -0.50 -3.43 -7.39
N TYR A 148 0.01 -3.23 -6.20
CA TYR A 148 -0.56 -2.32 -5.22
C TYR A 148 0.38 -1.10 -5.08
N ALA A 149 -0.17 0.10 -5.16
CA ALA A 149 0.57 1.34 -4.90
C ALA A 149 -0.06 2.04 -3.70
N GLY A 150 0.73 2.28 -2.66
CA GLY A 150 0.29 2.90 -1.42
C GLY A 150 1.29 3.91 -0.89
N ASP A 151 0.86 4.69 0.09
CA ASP A 151 1.71 5.67 0.77
C ASP A 151 2.50 5.03 1.91
N ALA A 152 3.73 5.52 2.13
CA ALA A 152 4.59 5.03 3.20
C ALA A 152 4.02 5.32 4.60
N ASP A 153 3.19 6.34 4.75
CA ASP A 153 2.54 6.77 5.99
C ASP A 153 1.16 6.14 6.22
N SER A 154 0.67 5.35 5.28
CA SER A 154 -0.62 4.67 5.38
C SER A 154 -0.53 3.37 6.18
N VAL A 155 -1.46 3.19 7.12
CA VAL A 155 -1.61 1.93 7.85
C VAL A 155 -2.61 1.05 7.11
N LEU A 156 -2.14 -0.09 6.61
CA LEU A 156 -2.97 -1.06 5.94
C LEU A 156 -3.57 -2.07 6.93
N ASP A 157 -4.82 -2.44 6.71
CA ASP A 157 -5.40 -3.60 7.37
C ASP A 157 -4.62 -4.86 6.96
N PRO A 158 -4.30 -5.78 7.89
CA PRO A 158 -3.56 -7.00 7.57
C PRO A 158 -4.15 -7.82 6.42
N HIS A 159 -5.47 -7.79 6.21
CA HIS A 159 -6.17 -8.50 5.14
C HIS A 159 -6.44 -7.64 3.90
N SER A 160 -5.92 -6.42 3.84
CA SER A 160 -6.22 -5.47 2.76
C SER A 160 -5.90 -6.01 1.37
N LEU A 161 -4.78 -6.74 1.20
CA LEU A 161 -4.41 -7.33 -0.09
C LEU A 161 -5.40 -8.40 -0.54
N GLU A 162 -5.93 -9.23 0.37
CA GLU A 162 -6.96 -10.22 0.05
C GLU A 162 -8.22 -9.55 -0.51
N HIS A 163 -8.63 -8.45 0.13
CA HIS A 163 -9.81 -7.69 -0.28
C HIS A 163 -9.66 -7.01 -1.65
N VAL A 164 -8.49 -6.42 -1.93
CA VAL A 164 -8.29 -5.69 -3.20
C VAL A 164 -7.94 -6.60 -4.37
N VAL A 165 -7.44 -7.81 -4.12
CA VAL A 165 -7.15 -8.80 -5.17
C VAL A 165 -8.41 -9.56 -5.61
N ARG A 166 -9.36 -9.75 -4.71
CA ARG A 166 -10.58 -10.52 -4.97
C ARG A 166 -11.35 -10.10 -6.23
N PRO A 167 -11.63 -8.79 -6.50
CA PRO A 167 -12.31 -8.38 -7.72
C PRO A 167 -11.61 -8.83 -9.00
N PHE A 168 -10.27 -8.87 -9.02
CA PHE A 168 -9.51 -9.34 -10.20
C PHE A 168 -9.63 -10.84 -10.42
N LEU A 169 -9.93 -11.62 -9.37
CA LEU A 169 -10.16 -13.07 -9.48
C LEU A 169 -11.60 -13.37 -9.88
N GLU A 170 -12.55 -12.52 -9.47
CA GLU A 170 -13.98 -12.71 -9.75
C GLU A 170 -14.38 -12.22 -11.14
N ASP A 171 -13.74 -11.14 -11.61
CA ASP A 171 -14.06 -10.53 -12.92
C ASP A 171 -12.77 -10.21 -13.71
N PRO A 172 -12.50 -10.97 -14.80
CA PRO A 172 -11.33 -10.73 -15.66
C PRO A 172 -11.29 -9.36 -16.33
N THR A 173 -12.39 -8.62 -16.35
CA THR A 173 -12.47 -7.28 -16.92
C THR A 173 -12.05 -6.19 -15.93
N THR A 174 -11.82 -6.54 -14.66
CA THR A 174 -11.36 -5.62 -13.64
C THR A 174 -9.96 -5.12 -13.97
N VAL A 175 -9.81 -3.80 -14.16
CA VAL A 175 -8.54 -3.14 -14.47
C VAL A 175 -7.96 -2.38 -13.27
N ALA A 176 -8.79 -1.98 -12.32
CA ALA A 176 -8.38 -1.30 -11.09
C ALA A 176 -9.37 -1.55 -9.96
N CYS A 177 -8.85 -1.61 -8.74
CA CYS A 177 -9.63 -1.69 -7.51
C CYS A 177 -9.03 -0.77 -6.47
N GLY A 178 -9.85 -0.13 -5.65
CA GLY A 178 -9.43 0.73 -4.55
C GLY A 178 -10.02 0.29 -3.22
N GLY A 179 -9.27 0.52 -2.15
CA GLY A 179 -9.70 0.29 -0.79
C GLY A 179 -10.50 1.47 -0.21
N THR A 180 -11.09 1.26 0.96
CA THR A 180 -11.71 2.32 1.75
C THR A 180 -10.67 2.95 2.66
N VAL A 181 -10.42 4.24 2.50
CA VAL A 181 -9.57 5.02 3.41
C VAL A 181 -10.37 5.44 4.62
N ARG A 182 -9.82 5.25 5.82
CA ARG A 182 -10.41 5.67 7.09
C ARG A 182 -9.43 6.53 7.85
N ILE A 183 -9.95 7.52 8.56
CA ILE A 183 -9.16 8.37 9.44
C ILE A 183 -8.86 7.60 10.72
N ILE A 184 -7.58 7.57 11.12
CA ILE A 184 -7.12 6.89 12.34
C ILE A 184 -6.99 7.84 13.55
N ASN A 185 -7.49 9.07 13.44
CA ASN A 185 -7.49 10.03 14.53
C ASN A 185 -8.29 9.49 15.74
N GLY A 186 -7.64 9.41 16.90
CA GLY A 186 -8.24 8.81 18.10
C GLY A 186 -8.07 7.29 18.23
N CYS A 187 -7.55 6.63 17.21
CA CYS A 187 -7.18 5.22 17.27
C CYS A 187 -5.77 5.03 17.85
N THR A 188 -5.51 3.85 18.39
CA THR A 188 -4.17 3.46 18.83
C THR A 188 -3.58 2.50 17.80
N VAL A 189 -2.43 2.90 17.23
CA VAL A 189 -1.64 2.08 16.31
C VAL A 189 -0.37 1.65 17.03
N ARG A 190 -0.07 0.36 17.05
CA ARG A 190 1.14 -0.20 17.62
C ARG A 190 1.80 -1.15 16.63
N GLY A 191 3.08 -0.90 16.33
CA GLY A 191 3.83 -1.71 15.38
C GLY A 191 3.24 -1.74 13.96
N GLY A 192 2.48 -0.69 13.58
CA GLY A 192 1.82 -0.60 12.26
C GLY A 192 0.46 -1.32 12.19
N VAL A 193 -0.03 -1.87 13.30
CA VAL A 193 -1.34 -2.51 13.38
C VAL A 193 -2.30 -1.66 14.22
N LEU A 194 -3.54 -1.55 13.76
CA LEU A 194 -4.60 -0.86 14.50
C LEU A 194 -5.01 -1.73 15.71
N GLU A 195 -4.60 -1.30 16.92
CA GLU A 195 -4.87 -2.04 18.16
C GLU A 195 -6.23 -1.67 18.77
N LYS A 196 -6.60 -0.40 18.68
CA LYS A 196 -7.87 0.10 19.23
C LYS A 196 -8.48 1.16 18.34
N VAL A 197 -9.73 0.97 17.98
CA VAL A 197 -10.56 1.98 17.30
C VAL A 197 -11.16 2.91 18.35
N GLY A 198 -10.96 4.21 18.18
CA GLY A 198 -11.51 5.23 19.06
C GLY A 198 -11.92 6.48 18.29
N LEU A 199 -12.82 7.26 18.86
CA LEU A 199 -13.19 8.56 18.31
C LEU A 199 -12.19 9.62 18.80
N PRO A 200 -11.81 10.59 17.95
CA PRO A 200 -10.94 11.68 18.37
C PRO A 200 -11.64 12.54 19.43
N ARG A 201 -10.88 12.99 20.43
CA ARG A 201 -11.39 13.87 21.47
C ARG A 201 -11.60 15.32 21.02
N ASN A 202 -11.02 15.68 19.87
CA ASN A 202 -11.14 17.01 19.29
C ASN A 202 -12.37 17.07 18.39
N PRO A 203 -13.34 17.99 18.64
CA PRO A 203 -14.55 18.12 17.81
C PRO A 203 -14.28 18.40 16.33
N LEU A 204 -13.21 19.12 16.01
CA LEU A 204 -12.82 19.40 14.63
C LEU A 204 -12.35 18.14 13.90
N ALA A 205 -11.72 17.22 14.60
CA ALA A 205 -11.27 15.93 14.03
C ALA A 205 -12.43 14.90 13.94
N LEU A 206 -13.57 15.17 14.57
CA LEU A 206 -14.79 14.35 14.44
C LEU A 206 -15.57 14.64 13.15
N VAL A 207 -15.32 15.80 12.52
CA VAL A 207 -16.05 16.28 11.34
C VAL A 207 -15.25 16.01 10.04
N GLN A 208 -14.01 15.58 10.15
CA GLN A 208 -13.18 15.11 9.01
C GLN A 208 -13.53 13.67 8.66
#